data_4c33ec3968f07af9fa75087fa2dbb8aa
#
_entry.id   4c33ec3968f07af9fa75087fa2dbb8aa
#
_cell.length_a   1.000
_cell.length_b   1.000
_cell.length_c   1.000
_cell.angle_alpha   90.00
_cell.angle_beta   90.00
_cell.angle_gamma   90.00
#
_symmetry.space_group_name_H-M   'P 1'
#
loop_
_entity.id
_entity.type
_entity.pdbx_description
1 polymer ?
#
loop_
_entity_poly.entity_id
_entity_poly.type
_entity_poly.pdbx_seq_one_letter_code
_entity_poly.pdbx_strand_id
1 'polypeptide(L)'
;VKQALDFLKQDAPNTIAQQKELVVIEAPTFQEKQRSLHYAQMLKAAGLQDVTIDEKFNVYGKIYGSGKTGKSVLLEGHLDTVFSFGTVTDVIEKDGKLYAPGICDDTRALAANLSVIRALVNSGLRPHHDIMIAGTAAEEGLGAMSGMKYLVNNKAEEILAAISIDGPSNDVMYFNATGMINYDVTYTGPGGHAYLAFGTPSAVQAMGRAIAALSDMQVPETPKTTFTVSLANGGQAIHGIAQSANFKINMRSDSAEVLAQMEQQALAIFQQGADAENARWQKPGAVKVTFSKIMDVPAGSQSESCRMVQAAKLATLACGITPQPRLGGCTNSNMPIAIGIPAVTLGRGGAEYGTHTVDEWFDPAGVYVCEQKSLLLLLALAGLTDVTAAPQL
;
A
#
# COMPACT_ATOMS: atom_id res chain seq x y z
N VAL A 1 -12.90 -26.60 10.39
CA VAL A 1 -12.79 -25.14 10.60
C VAL A 1 -12.61 -24.84 12.08
N LYS A 2 -13.49 -25.27 13.02
CA LYS A 2 -13.35 -24.94 14.45
C LYS A 2 -11.96 -25.31 15.01
N GLN A 3 -11.46 -26.50 14.71
CA GLN A 3 -10.12 -26.92 15.15
C GLN A 3 -9.02 -25.96 14.65
N ALA A 4 -9.13 -25.45 13.41
CA ALA A 4 -8.18 -24.48 12.87
C ALA A 4 -8.29 -23.12 13.58
N LEU A 5 -9.49 -22.66 13.91
CA LEU A 5 -9.69 -21.42 14.68
C LEU A 5 -9.14 -21.53 16.12
N ASP A 6 -9.34 -22.69 16.75
CA ASP A 6 -8.79 -22.96 18.09
C ASP A 6 -7.25 -23.03 18.04
N PHE A 7 -6.68 -23.63 16.99
CA PHE A 7 -5.23 -23.65 16.77
C PHE A 7 -4.65 -22.24 16.66
N LEU A 8 -5.25 -21.35 15.86
CA LEU A 8 -4.77 -19.96 15.71
C LEU A 8 -4.68 -19.22 17.04
N LYS A 9 -5.63 -19.44 17.94
CA LYS A 9 -5.59 -18.88 19.29
C LYS A 9 -4.42 -19.45 20.12
N GLN A 10 -4.14 -20.75 19.99
CA GLN A 10 -3.03 -21.41 20.69
C GLN A 10 -1.67 -21.02 20.09
N ASP A 11 -1.60 -20.71 18.80
CA ASP A 11 -0.39 -20.35 18.06
C ASP A 11 0.01 -18.87 18.25
N ALA A 12 -0.82 -18.05 18.88
CA ALA A 12 -0.58 -16.61 19.07
C ALA A 12 0.81 -16.29 19.69
N PRO A 13 1.32 -17.02 20.72
CA PRO A 13 2.66 -16.76 21.24
C PRO A 13 3.77 -16.98 20.20
N ASN A 14 3.63 -18.00 19.35
CA ASN A 14 4.56 -18.29 18.27
C ASN A 14 4.50 -17.19 17.20
N THR A 15 3.31 -16.74 16.84
CA THR A 15 3.11 -15.63 15.91
C THR A 15 3.78 -14.34 16.40
N ILE A 16 3.64 -14.01 17.68
CA ILE A 16 4.30 -12.85 18.30
C ILE A 16 5.83 -13.00 18.27
N ALA A 17 6.36 -14.21 18.54
CA ALA A 17 7.79 -14.47 18.46
C ALA A 17 8.32 -14.26 17.04
N GLN A 18 7.59 -14.72 16.02
CA GLN A 18 7.94 -14.52 14.61
C GLN A 18 7.83 -13.08 14.15
N GLN A 19 6.84 -12.32 14.66
CA GLN A 19 6.74 -10.87 14.42
C GLN A 19 7.98 -10.13 14.94
N LYS A 20 8.45 -10.46 16.16
CA LYS A 20 9.69 -9.91 16.73
C LYS A 20 10.93 -10.32 15.92
N GLU A 21 10.99 -11.55 15.44
CA GLU A 21 12.06 -12.04 14.57
C GLU A 21 12.12 -11.28 13.25
N LEU A 22 10.97 -11.02 12.63
CA LEU A 22 10.89 -10.35 11.34
C LEU A 22 11.24 -8.87 11.42
N VAL A 23 10.80 -8.15 12.45
CA VAL A 23 10.98 -6.70 12.53
C VAL A 23 12.45 -6.29 12.63
N VAL A 24 13.28 -7.06 13.30
CA VAL A 24 14.73 -6.77 13.44
C VAL A 24 15.54 -7.05 12.17
N ILE A 25 14.93 -7.69 11.16
CA ILE A 25 15.52 -7.81 9.83
C ILE A 25 15.08 -6.56 9.05
N GLU A 26 15.84 -5.48 9.15
CA GLU A 26 15.47 -4.22 8.53
C GLU A 26 15.25 -4.35 7.02
N ALA A 27 14.19 -3.74 6.52
CA ALA A 27 13.78 -3.80 5.12
C ALA A 27 13.24 -2.44 4.65
N PRO A 28 14.09 -1.42 4.50
CA PRO A 28 13.67 -0.17 3.86
C PRO A 28 13.09 -0.45 2.46
N THR A 29 12.12 0.34 2.03
CA THR A 29 11.54 0.26 0.68
C THR A 29 12.64 0.16 -0.39
N PHE A 30 12.52 -0.79 -1.31
CA PHE A 30 13.52 -1.20 -2.32
C PHE A 30 14.75 -1.96 -1.78
N GLN A 31 14.80 -2.29 -0.50
CA GLN A 31 15.94 -2.97 0.13
C GLN A 31 15.50 -4.20 0.95
N GLU A 32 14.41 -4.84 0.56
CA GLU A 32 13.73 -5.93 1.27
C GLU A 32 14.44 -7.29 1.15
N LYS A 33 15.47 -7.40 0.33
CA LYS A 33 16.11 -8.68 -0.04
C LYS A 33 16.37 -9.61 1.14
N GLN A 34 16.90 -9.09 2.25
CA GLN A 34 17.26 -9.93 3.40
C GLN A 34 16.00 -10.48 4.09
N ARG A 35 15.00 -9.63 4.29
CA ARG A 35 13.71 -10.03 4.86
C ARG A 35 12.99 -11.01 3.95
N SER A 36 13.00 -10.80 2.62
CA SER A 36 12.45 -11.74 1.64
C SER A 36 13.07 -13.14 1.73
N LEU A 37 14.40 -13.20 1.77
CA LEU A 37 15.13 -14.47 1.90
C LEU A 37 14.79 -15.21 3.20
N HIS A 38 14.71 -14.48 4.31
CA HIS A 38 14.36 -15.04 5.62
C HIS A 38 12.90 -15.49 5.64
N TYR A 39 12.00 -14.63 5.18
CA TYR A 39 10.56 -14.94 5.13
C TYR A 39 10.26 -16.16 4.23
N ALA A 40 11.00 -16.32 3.12
CA ALA A 40 10.89 -17.53 2.29
C ALA A 40 11.21 -18.82 3.05
N GLN A 41 12.19 -18.78 3.97
CA GLN A 41 12.49 -19.92 4.83
C GLN A 41 11.37 -20.18 5.84
N MET A 42 10.82 -19.11 6.44
CA MET A 42 9.71 -19.21 7.38
C MET A 42 8.43 -19.75 6.70
N LEU A 43 8.12 -19.33 5.48
CA LEU A 43 7.00 -19.84 4.70
C LEU A 43 7.13 -21.35 4.42
N LYS A 44 8.33 -21.79 4.01
CA LYS A 44 8.62 -23.23 3.81
C LYS A 44 8.47 -24.02 5.12
N ALA A 45 9.01 -23.50 6.21
CA ALA A 45 8.91 -24.13 7.52
C ALA A 45 7.46 -24.21 8.03
N ALA A 46 6.62 -23.25 7.70
CA ALA A 46 5.19 -23.26 7.99
C ALA A 46 4.40 -24.28 7.15
N GLY A 47 4.98 -24.81 6.07
CA GLY A 47 4.38 -25.83 5.21
C GLY A 47 3.87 -25.35 3.86
N LEU A 48 4.23 -24.12 3.45
CA LEU A 48 3.89 -23.59 2.13
C LEU A 48 4.73 -24.27 1.05
N GLN A 49 4.10 -24.61 -0.06
CA GLN A 49 4.72 -25.31 -1.19
C GLN A 49 5.15 -24.32 -2.28
N ASP A 50 6.10 -24.70 -3.12
CA ASP A 50 6.62 -23.95 -4.27
C ASP A 50 6.98 -22.49 -3.94
N VAL A 51 7.58 -22.28 -2.78
CA VAL A 51 7.98 -20.94 -2.33
C VAL A 51 9.07 -20.39 -3.25
N THR A 52 8.74 -19.26 -3.87
CA THR A 52 9.54 -18.55 -4.87
C THR A 52 9.77 -17.10 -4.45
N ILE A 53 10.93 -16.56 -4.78
CA ILE A 53 11.22 -15.12 -4.71
C ILE A 53 11.35 -14.62 -6.14
N ASP A 54 10.60 -13.60 -6.50
CA ASP A 54 10.65 -13.00 -7.84
C ASP A 54 11.72 -11.89 -7.94
N GLU A 55 11.83 -11.29 -9.13
CA GLU A 55 12.82 -10.23 -9.41
C GLU A 55 12.56 -8.91 -8.66
N LYS A 56 11.38 -8.74 -8.08
CA LYS A 56 11.00 -7.59 -7.22
C LYS A 56 11.18 -7.89 -5.75
N PHE A 57 11.70 -9.06 -5.42
CA PHE A 57 11.81 -9.58 -4.06
C PHE A 57 10.47 -9.85 -3.37
N ASN A 58 9.34 -9.93 -4.11
CA ASN A 58 8.17 -10.57 -3.55
C ASN A 58 8.48 -12.03 -3.26
N VAL A 59 7.99 -12.54 -2.17
CA VAL A 59 8.10 -13.95 -1.84
C VAL A 59 6.70 -14.54 -1.71
N TYR A 60 6.43 -15.64 -2.41
CA TYR A 60 5.11 -16.28 -2.40
C TYR A 60 5.22 -17.78 -2.62
N GLY A 61 4.17 -18.48 -2.22
CA GLY A 61 4.01 -19.92 -2.44
C GLY A 61 2.56 -20.32 -2.29
N LYS A 62 2.26 -21.62 -2.30
CA LYS A 62 0.90 -22.14 -2.35
C LYS A 62 0.60 -23.22 -1.33
N ILE A 63 -0.67 -23.30 -0.96
CA ILE A 63 -1.34 -24.50 -0.47
C ILE A 63 -2.27 -24.95 -1.61
N TYR A 64 -2.00 -26.12 -2.17
CA TYR A 64 -2.77 -26.63 -3.31
C TYR A 64 -4.18 -27.05 -2.91
N GLY A 65 -5.13 -26.58 -3.67
CA GLY A 65 -6.53 -26.97 -3.56
C GLY A 65 -6.80 -28.35 -4.18
N SER A 66 -7.87 -28.97 -3.72
CA SER A 66 -8.30 -30.30 -4.21
C SER A 66 -8.96 -30.24 -5.60
N GLY A 67 -9.46 -29.07 -6.00
CA GLY A 67 -10.16 -28.87 -7.29
C GLY A 67 -9.25 -28.82 -8.50
N LYS A 68 -7.93 -28.68 -8.31
CA LYS A 68 -6.93 -28.54 -9.40
C LYS A 68 -7.32 -27.49 -10.45
N THR A 69 -7.88 -26.38 -10.01
CA THR A 69 -8.46 -25.36 -10.88
C THR A 69 -7.42 -24.45 -11.52
N GLY A 70 -6.18 -24.44 -11.01
CA GLY A 70 -5.15 -23.48 -11.38
C GLY A 70 -5.45 -22.05 -10.91
N LYS A 71 -6.49 -21.87 -10.09
CA LYS A 71 -6.91 -20.57 -9.54
C LYS A 71 -6.60 -20.51 -8.06
N SER A 72 -6.23 -19.31 -7.58
CA SER A 72 -5.79 -19.07 -6.22
C SER A 72 -6.53 -17.90 -5.57
N VAL A 73 -6.78 -17.98 -4.28
CA VAL A 73 -7.10 -16.80 -3.44
C VAL A 73 -5.80 -16.34 -2.79
N LEU A 74 -5.43 -15.08 -3.01
CA LEU A 74 -4.21 -14.48 -2.47
C LEU A 74 -4.48 -13.90 -1.07
N LEU A 75 -3.59 -14.20 -0.11
CA LEU A 75 -3.46 -13.51 1.17
C LEU A 75 -2.05 -12.94 1.25
N GLU A 76 -1.91 -11.66 1.54
CA GLU A 76 -0.60 -11.01 1.56
C GLU A 76 -0.43 -10.00 2.70
N GLY A 77 0.82 -9.65 2.96
CA GLY A 77 1.29 -8.50 3.73
C GLY A 77 2.58 -8.01 3.11
N HIS A 78 2.98 -6.76 3.38
CA HIS A 78 4.19 -6.23 2.76
C HIS A 78 5.45 -6.44 3.60
N LEU A 79 6.59 -6.52 2.91
CA LEU A 79 7.89 -6.79 3.48
C LEU A 79 8.62 -5.54 3.95
N ASP A 80 8.41 -4.42 3.28
CA ASP A 80 9.14 -3.19 3.50
C ASP A 80 8.60 -2.37 4.68
N THR A 81 9.36 -1.37 5.04
CA THR A 81 8.99 -0.35 6.02
C THR A 81 9.52 1.01 5.57
N VAL A 82 8.92 2.09 6.10
CA VAL A 82 9.35 3.48 5.84
C VAL A 82 10.70 3.82 6.47
N PHE A 83 11.25 2.94 7.31
CA PHE A 83 12.44 3.24 8.13
C PHE A 83 13.72 2.92 7.38
N SER A 84 14.74 3.76 7.59
CA SER A 84 16.10 3.55 7.07
C SER A 84 16.85 2.49 7.87
N PHE A 85 17.88 1.88 7.27
CA PHE A 85 18.80 1.00 8.00
C PHE A 85 19.39 1.69 9.24
N GLY A 86 19.55 0.92 10.32
CA GLY A 86 20.04 1.38 11.61
C GLY A 86 18.97 1.99 12.51
N THR A 87 17.69 1.95 12.08
CA THR A 87 16.56 2.45 12.90
C THR A 87 16.06 1.39 13.87
N VAL A 88 16.00 0.12 13.44
CA VAL A 88 15.47 -1.00 14.24
C VAL A 88 16.63 -1.89 14.69
N THR A 89 16.98 -1.83 15.97
CA THR A 89 18.02 -2.70 16.53
C THR A 89 17.47 -3.81 17.41
N ASP A 90 16.36 -3.54 18.10
CA ASP A 90 15.77 -4.43 19.09
C ASP A 90 14.26 -4.21 19.25
N VAL A 91 13.57 -5.19 19.82
CA VAL A 91 12.18 -5.06 20.27
C VAL A 91 12.16 -4.88 21.78
N ILE A 92 11.61 -3.77 22.24
CA ILE A 92 11.46 -3.49 23.67
C ILE A 92 10.09 -3.99 24.12
N GLU A 93 10.07 -4.91 25.08
CA GLU A 93 8.83 -5.39 25.72
C GLU A 93 8.59 -4.62 27.01
N LYS A 94 7.46 -3.90 27.07
CA LYS A 94 7.10 -3.12 28.23
C LYS A 94 5.58 -3.05 28.39
N ASP A 95 5.10 -3.27 29.60
CA ASP A 95 3.66 -3.18 29.97
C ASP A 95 2.75 -4.04 29.05
N GLY A 96 3.25 -5.24 28.66
CA GLY A 96 2.55 -6.15 27.76
C GLY A 96 2.54 -5.75 26.29
N LYS A 97 3.22 -4.67 25.94
CA LYS A 97 3.35 -4.14 24.56
C LYS A 97 4.73 -4.36 23.98
N LEU A 98 4.81 -4.38 22.66
CA LEU A 98 6.03 -4.50 21.88
C LEU A 98 6.33 -3.14 21.22
N TYR A 99 7.51 -2.62 21.45
CA TYR A 99 7.96 -1.33 20.89
C TYR A 99 9.09 -1.58 19.92
N ALA A 100 8.87 -1.30 18.65
CA ALA A 100 9.90 -1.23 17.61
C ALA A 100 9.31 -0.55 16.36
N PRO A 101 10.06 0.28 15.63
CA PRO A 101 9.65 0.80 14.33
C PRO A 101 9.33 -0.33 13.34
N GLY A 102 8.14 -0.32 12.72
CA GLY A 102 7.67 -1.37 11.81
C GLY A 102 7.18 -2.65 12.49
N ILE A 103 6.96 -2.64 13.82
CA ILE A 103 6.44 -3.80 14.55
C ILE A 103 5.00 -4.13 14.14
N CYS A 104 4.21 -3.13 13.77
CA CYS A 104 2.86 -3.29 13.25
C CYS A 104 2.87 -3.36 11.73
N ASP A 105 3.48 -2.37 11.11
CA ASP A 105 3.44 -2.08 9.68
C ASP A 105 4.72 -2.57 8.98
N ASP A 106 4.76 -3.72 8.26
CA ASP A 106 3.66 -4.70 8.20
C ASP A 106 4.14 -6.08 8.66
N THR A 107 5.17 -6.12 9.55
CA THR A 107 5.67 -7.40 10.08
C THR A 107 4.60 -8.19 10.80
N ARG A 108 3.54 -7.52 11.27
CA ARG A 108 2.39 -8.17 11.89
C ARG A 108 1.63 -9.05 10.89
N ALA A 109 1.35 -8.56 9.69
CA ALA A 109 0.68 -9.36 8.65
C ALA A 109 1.53 -10.54 8.21
N LEU A 110 2.84 -10.33 8.04
CA LEU A 110 3.76 -11.42 7.68
C LEU A 110 3.70 -12.56 8.70
N ALA A 111 3.72 -12.25 10.00
CA ALA A 111 3.61 -13.23 11.07
C ALA A 111 2.22 -13.91 11.11
N ALA A 112 1.13 -13.14 10.88
CA ALA A 112 -0.23 -13.66 10.78
C ALA A 112 -0.37 -14.69 9.67
N ASN A 113 0.20 -14.39 8.50
CA ASN A 113 0.17 -15.30 7.34
C ASN A 113 0.84 -16.65 7.65
N LEU A 114 1.95 -16.67 8.38
CA LEU A 114 2.60 -17.90 8.82
C LEU A 114 1.68 -18.76 9.72
N SER A 115 0.96 -18.12 10.63
CA SER A 115 -0.01 -18.80 11.50
C SER A 115 -1.19 -19.38 10.72
N VAL A 116 -1.71 -18.65 9.72
CA VAL A 116 -2.77 -19.11 8.83
C VAL A 116 -2.32 -20.35 8.04
N ILE A 117 -1.08 -20.35 7.51
CA ILE A 117 -0.52 -21.53 6.83
C ILE A 117 -0.51 -22.75 7.77
N ARG A 118 0.04 -22.59 8.98
CA ARG A 118 0.10 -23.68 9.97
C ARG A 118 -1.29 -24.19 10.36
N ALA A 119 -2.27 -23.29 10.48
CA ALA A 119 -3.64 -23.68 10.78
C ALA A 119 -4.26 -24.53 9.66
N LEU A 120 -4.05 -24.17 8.41
CA LEU A 120 -4.51 -24.93 7.24
C LEU A 120 -3.84 -26.30 7.18
N VAL A 121 -2.51 -26.36 7.32
CA VAL A 121 -1.73 -27.60 7.25
C VAL A 121 -2.13 -28.55 8.39
N ASN A 122 -2.17 -28.07 9.63
CA ASN A 122 -2.42 -28.91 10.82
C ASN A 122 -3.88 -29.36 10.95
N SER A 123 -4.84 -28.62 10.39
CA SER A 123 -6.25 -28.99 10.47
C SER A 123 -6.70 -29.97 9.39
N GLY A 124 -5.86 -30.21 8.37
CA GLY A 124 -6.22 -31.04 7.24
C GLY A 124 -7.34 -30.48 6.37
N LEU A 125 -7.68 -29.19 6.51
CA LEU A 125 -8.65 -28.51 5.68
C LEU A 125 -8.20 -28.53 4.21
N ARG A 126 -9.11 -28.87 3.31
CA ARG A 126 -8.82 -28.93 1.88
C ARG A 126 -9.63 -27.86 1.15
N PRO A 127 -9.04 -26.73 0.80
CA PRO A 127 -9.69 -25.74 -0.06
C PRO A 127 -9.98 -26.34 -1.45
N HIS A 128 -10.97 -25.82 -2.16
CA HIS A 128 -11.21 -26.22 -3.54
C HIS A 128 -10.24 -25.54 -4.51
N HIS A 129 -10.13 -24.22 -4.45
CA HIS A 129 -9.08 -23.46 -5.14
C HIS A 129 -7.78 -23.43 -4.31
N ASP A 130 -6.67 -23.14 -4.96
CA ASP A 130 -5.40 -22.93 -4.27
C ASP A 130 -5.47 -21.71 -3.35
N ILE A 131 -4.65 -21.70 -2.32
CA ILE A 131 -4.38 -20.51 -1.52
C ILE A 131 -2.95 -20.10 -1.80
N MET A 132 -2.77 -18.87 -2.28
CA MET A 132 -1.46 -18.24 -2.44
C MET A 132 -1.20 -17.34 -1.24
N ILE A 133 -0.04 -17.48 -0.60
CA ILE A 133 0.40 -16.59 0.47
C ILE A 133 1.61 -15.83 -0.02
N ALA A 134 1.63 -14.50 0.18
CA ALA A 134 2.73 -13.66 -0.26
C ALA A 134 3.22 -12.68 0.81
N GLY A 135 4.51 -12.37 0.75
CA GLY A 135 5.11 -11.14 1.26
C GLY A 135 5.50 -10.28 0.06
N THR A 136 4.96 -9.09 -0.04
CA THR A 136 5.16 -8.20 -1.19
C THR A 136 6.16 -7.10 -0.87
N ALA A 137 6.93 -6.66 -1.86
CA ALA A 137 7.96 -5.64 -1.70
C ALA A 137 7.46 -4.27 -2.16
N ALA A 138 8.09 -3.21 -1.66
CA ALA A 138 7.92 -1.83 -2.10
C ALA A 138 6.44 -1.36 -2.09
N GLU A 139 5.74 -1.61 -0.99
CA GLU A 139 4.42 -1.04 -0.72
C GLU A 139 4.54 0.45 -0.43
N GLU A 140 5.46 0.80 0.44
CA GLU A 140 5.60 2.07 1.10
C GLU A 140 6.20 3.18 0.23
N GLY A 141 5.79 4.40 0.52
CA GLY A 141 6.40 5.62 -0.01
C GLY A 141 6.54 5.61 -1.53
N LEU A 142 7.77 5.83 -2.02
CA LEU A 142 8.07 5.84 -3.45
C LEU A 142 8.03 4.43 -4.09
N GLY A 143 7.89 3.38 -3.30
CA GLY A 143 7.64 2.02 -3.76
C GLY A 143 6.32 1.90 -4.49
N ALA A 144 5.31 2.66 -4.05
CA ALA A 144 4.00 2.78 -4.70
C ALA A 144 3.38 1.42 -5.04
N MET A 145 3.51 0.45 -4.12
CA MET A 145 2.98 -0.92 -4.26
C MET A 145 3.53 -1.66 -5.49
N SER A 146 4.74 -1.32 -5.94
CA SER A 146 5.32 -1.85 -7.18
C SER A 146 5.53 -3.38 -7.14
N GLY A 147 5.79 -3.95 -5.97
CA GLY A 147 5.85 -5.39 -5.78
C GLY A 147 4.51 -6.06 -6.03
N MET A 148 3.44 -5.59 -5.39
CA MET A 148 2.09 -6.09 -5.60
C MET A 148 1.62 -5.90 -7.05
N LYS A 149 1.91 -4.73 -7.65
CA LYS A 149 1.64 -4.45 -9.07
C LYS A 149 2.29 -5.49 -9.97
N TYR A 150 3.55 -5.82 -9.71
CA TYR A 150 4.27 -6.85 -10.46
C TYR A 150 3.63 -8.23 -10.28
N LEU A 151 3.34 -8.63 -9.04
CA LEU A 151 2.74 -9.91 -8.72
C LEU A 151 1.39 -10.10 -9.42
N VAL A 152 0.45 -9.15 -9.28
CA VAL A 152 -0.89 -9.29 -9.86
C VAL A 152 -0.88 -9.23 -11.38
N ASN A 153 -0.03 -8.41 -11.99
CA ASN A 153 0.07 -8.35 -13.45
C ASN A 153 0.60 -9.66 -14.06
N ASN A 154 1.53 -10.32 -13.38
CA ASN A 154 2.08 -11.60 -13.85
C ASN A 154 1.21 -12.81 -13.51
N LYS A 155 0.27 -12.66 -12.55
CA LYS A 155 -0.59 -13.73 -12.03
C LYS A 155 -2.08 -13.43 -12.16
N ALA A 156 -2.48 -12.41 -12.95
CA ALA A 156 -3.87 -11.96 -13.05
C ALA A 156 -4.84 -13.10 -13.40
N GLU A 157 -4.45 -13.98 -14.32
CA GLU A 157 -5.29 -15.11 -14.72
C GLU A 157 -5.41 -16.20 -13.63
N GLU A 158 -4.48 -16.22 -12.69
CA GLU A 158 -4.44 -17.20 -11.61
C GLU A 158 -5.21 -16.70 -10.36
N ILE A 159 -5.16 -15.40 -10.06
CA ILE A 159 -5.72 -14.83 -8.84
C ILE A 159 -7.22 -14.56 -9.01
N LEU A 160 -8.05 -15.23 -8.20
CA LEU A 160 -9.51 -15.03 -8.15
C LEU A 160 -9.91 -13.85 -7.28
N ALA A 161 -9.20 -13.66 -6.18
CA ALA A 161 -9.42 -12.60 -5.21
C ALA A 161 -8.15 -12.37 -4.39
N ALA A 162 -7.98 -11.16 -3.84
CA ALA A 162 -6.85 -10.82 -2.99
C ALA A 162 -7.29 -10.25 -1.64
N ILE A 163 -6.59 -10.66 -0.59
CA ILE A 163 -6.78 -10.19 0.78
C ILE A 163 -5.45 -9.59 1.23
N SER A 164 -5.42 -8.30 1.48
CA SER A 164 -4.31 -7.60 2.10
C SER A 164 -4.54 -7.50 3.60
N ILE A 165 -3.52 -7.71 4.42
CA ILE A 165 -3.61 -7.46 5.86
C ILE A 165 -2.77 -6.23 6.15
N ASP A 166 -3.41 -5.06 6.20
CA ASP A 166 -2.70 -3.78 6.31
C ASP A 166 -3.57 -2.67 6.94
N GLY A 167 -4.62 -3.04 7.63
CA GLY A 167 -5.50 -2.09 8.30
C GLY A 167 -5.16 -1.92 9.79
N PRO A 168 -5.48 -0.76 10.40
CA PRO A 168 -5.03 -0.40 11.74
C PRO A 168 -5.76 -1.12 12.88
N SER A 169 -6.89 -1.77 12.64
CA SER A 169 -7.69 -2.42 13.68
C SER A 169 -8.55 -3.55 13.13
N ASN A 170 -8.96 -4.47 13.99
CA ASN A 170 -9.70 -5.67 13.60
C ASN A 170 -11.06 -5.43 12.93
N ASP A 171 -11.70 -4.30 13.17
CA ASP A 171 -13.01 -3.94 12.66
C ASP A 171 -12.96 -3.23 11.30
N VAL A 172 -11.83 -2.61 10.97
CA VAL A 172 -11.65 -1.87 9.71
C VAL A 172 -11.51 -2.82 8.53
N MET A 173 -12.17 -2.45 7.44
CA MET A 173 -12.06 -3.09 6.15
C MET A 173 -12.12 -2.03 5.05
N TYR A 174 -11.04 -1.91 4.25
CA TYR A 174 -11.04 -1.10 3.04
C TYR A 174 -11.41 -1.98 1.85
N PHE A 175 -12.33 -1.51 1.01
CA PHE A 175 -12.81 -2.27 -0.14
C PHE A 175 -12.80 -1.47 -1.46
N ASN A 176 -12.34 -0.23 -1.43
CA ASN A 176 -12.05 0.60 -2.59
C ASN A 176 -10.61 1.05 -2.56
N ALA A 177 -10.09 1.44 -3.72
CA ALA A 177 -8.75 1.89 -3.95
C ALA A 177 -8.73 3.40 -4.24
N THR A 178 -8.20 4.19 -3.32
CA THR A 178 -7.89 5.61 -3.57
C THR A 178 -6.62 5.69 -4.40
N GLY A 179 -6.72 6.19 -5.62
CA GLY A 179 -5.55 6.43 -6.45
C GLY A 179 -4.74 7.64 -6.00
N MET A 180 -3.46 7.62 -6.31
CA MET A 180 -2.53 8.69 -5.95
C MET A 180 -1.51 8.94 -7.06
N ILE A 181 -1.36 10.19 -7.45
CA ILE A 181 -0.34 10.63 -8.42
C ILE A 181 0.47 11.75 -7.78
N ASN A 182 1.79 11.61 -7.81
CA ASN A 182 2.71 12.65 -7.35
C ASN A 182 3.62 13.10 -8.50
N TYR A 183 3.82 14.40 -8.58
CA TYR A 183 4.78 15.01 -9.51
C TYR A 183 5.85 15.79 -8.78
N ASP A 184 7.07 15.72 -9.32
CA ASP A 184 8.20 16.59 -9.05
C ASP A 184 8.32 17.57 -10.22
N VAL A 185 8.13 18.89 -9.96
CA VAL A 185 8.02 19.92 -10.98
C VAL A 185 9.13 20.95 -10.78
N THR A 186 9.98 21.14 -11.80
CA THR A 186 11.13 22.05 -11.75
C THR A 186 11.04 23.10 -12.84
N TYR A 187 11.16 24.37 -12.44
CA TYR A 187 11.30 25.52 -13.31
C TYR A 187 12.76 25.94 -13.38
N THR A 188 13.24 26.25 -14.59
CA THR A 188 14.60 26.75 -14.82
C THR A 188 14.54 28.01 -15.68
N GLY A 189 15.33 29.01 -15.30
CA GLY A 189 15.37 30.31 -15.96
C GLY A 189 16.77 30.86 -16.09
N PRO A 190 16.97 32.01 -16.75
CA PRO A 190 18.30 32.58 -17.06
C PRO A 190 19.05 33.09 -15.82
N GLY A 191 18.31 33.53 -14.79
CA GLY A 191 18.93 34.19 -13.63
C GLY A 191 19.39 35.61 -13.94
N GLY A 192 20.06 36.23 -12.96
CA GLY A 192 20.63 37.55 -13.10
C GLY A 192 20.60 38.38 -11.81
N HIS A 193 21.23 39.56 -11.85
CA HIS A 193 21.17 40.51 -10.75
C HIS A 193 19.81 41.20 -10.71
N ALA A 194 19.11 41.15 -9.59
CA ALA A 194 17.70 41.61 -9.50
C ALA A 194 17.47 43.06 -10.00
N TYR A 195 18.40 43.95 -9.74
CA TYR A 195 18.29 45.35 -10.20
C TYR A 195 18.78 45.55 -11.63
N LEU A 196 19.99 45.03 -11.96
CA LEU A 196 20.62 45.28 -13.27
C LEU A 196 19.93 44.51 -14.40
N ALA A 197 19.44 43.32 -14.13
CA ALA A 197 18.74 42.46 -15.09
C ALA A 197 17.22 42.47 -14.90
N PHE A 198 16.66 43.54 -14.31
CA PHE A 198 15.22 43.68 -14.14
C PHE A 198 14.48 43.50 -15.49
N GLY A 199 13.39 42.75 -15.50
CA GLY A 199 12.70 42.35 -16.73
C GLY A 199 13.16 40.97 -17.26
N THR A 200 13.97 40.24 -16.53
CA THR A 200 14.30 38.85 -16.83
C THR A 200 13.32 37.91 -16.14
N PRO A 201 12.72 36.91 -16.85
CA PRO A 201 11.82 35.94 -16.27
C PRO A 201 12.50 35.14 -15.15
N SER A 202 11.75 34.84 -14.07
CA SER A 202 12.24 34.18 -12.88
C SER A 202 11.58 32.82 -12.68
N ALA A 203 12.37 31.80 -12.40
CA ALA A 203 11.88 30.46 -12.11
C ALA A 203 10.92 30.43 -10.89
N VAL A 204 11.23 31.20 -9.83
CA VAL A 204 10.36 31.29 -8.63
C VAL A 204 9.03 31.98 -8.96
N GLN A 205 9.03 33.00 -9.81
CA GLN A 205 7.79 33.67 -10.19
C GLN A 205 6.92 32.78 -11.08
N ALA A 206 7.52 32.02 -12.00
CA ALA A 206 6.81 31.02 -12.79
C ALA A 206 6.18 29.93 -11.90
N MET A 207 6.95 29.38 -10.95
CA MET A 207 6.46 28.45 -9.94
C MET A 207 5.29 29.05 -9.13
N GLY A 208 5.43 30.28 -8.65
CA GLY A 208 4.37 30.97 -7.89
C GLY A 208 3.06 31.10 -8.66
N ARG A 209 3.13 31.39 -9.99
CA ARG A 209 1.96 31.42 -10.88
C ARG A 209 1.30 30.05 -11.00
N ALA A 210 2.09 29.00 -11.16
CA ALA A 210 1.57 27.64 -11.24
C ALA A 210 0.92 27.20 -9.90
N ILE A 211 1.56 27.46 -8.76
CA ILE A 211 1.01 27.11 -7.44
C ILE A 211 -0.30 27.87 -7.17
N ALA A 212 -0.39 29.16 -7.54
CA ALA A 212 -1.62 29.92 -7.40
C ALA A 212 -2.75 29.31 -8.25
N ALA A 213 -2.49 28.99 -9.53
CA ALA A 213 -3.46 28.36 -10.40
C ALA A 213 -3.87 26.94 -9.94
N LEU A 214 -2.91 26.15 -9.41
CA LEU A 214 -3.23 24.85 -8.78
C LEU A 214 -4.15 25.01 -7.57
N SER A 215 -3.90 26.03 -6.74
CA SER A 215 -4.73 26.30 -5.55
C SER A 215 -6.19 26.67 -5.89
N ASP A 216 -6.42 27.15 -7.09
CA ASP A 216 -7.75 27.53 -7.60
C ASP A 216 -8.47 26.36 -8.30
N MET A 217 -7.81 25.20 -8.48
CA MET A 217 -8.46 24.03 -9.08
C MET A 217 -9.69 23.62 -8.27
N GLN A 218 -10.78 23.32 -8.98
CA GLN A 218 -11.99 22.80 -8.38
C GLN A 218 -12.02 21.28 -8.56
N VAL A 219 -12.24 20.57 -7.47
CA VAL A 219 -12.36 19.11 -7.44
C VAL A 219 -13.67 18.70 -6.76
N PRO A 220 -14.27 17.56 -7.12
CA PRO A 220 -15.49 17.09 -6.48
C PRO A 220 -15.24 16.61 -5.05
N GLU A 221 -16.23 16.78 -4.18
CA GLU A 221 -16.25 16.16 -2.86
C GLU A 221 -16.58 14.65 -2.94
N THR A 222 -17.39 14.28 -3.94
CA THR A 222 -17.78 12.89 -4.23
C THR A 222 -17.66 12.63 -5.73
N PRO A 223 -16.80 11.71 -6.17
CA PRO A 223 -15.88 10.89 -5.36
C PRO A 223 -14.86 11.77 -4.62
N LYS A 224 -14.44 11.36 -3.42
CA LYS A 224 -13.46 12.14 -2.64
C LYS A 224 -12.21 12.37 -3.46
N THR A 225 -11.88 13.63 -3.66
CA THR A 225 -10.75 14.07 -4.49
C THR A 225 -10.00 15.18 -3.77
N THR A 226 -8.69 15.08 -3.74
CA THR A 226 -7.83 16.00 -3.01
C THR A 226 -6.54 16.27 -3.76
N PHE A 227 -5.97 17.44 -3.57
CA PHE A 227 -4.62 17.77 -4.03
C PHE A 227 -3.93 18.70 -3.03
N THR A 228 -2.60 18.67 -3.04
CA THR A 228 -1.81 19.63 -2.24
C THR A 228 -0.41 19.79 -2.83
N VAL A 229 0.07 21.02 -2.85
CA VAL A 229 1.49 21.33 -3.04
C VAL A 229 2.12 21.36 -1.65
N SER A 230 2.89 20.32 -1.31
CA SER A 230 3.40 20.11 0.05
C SER A 230 4.86 20.55 0.23
N LEU A 231 5.63 20.58 -0.84
CA LEU A 231 7.03 20.99 -0.83
C LEU A 231 7.24 22.03 -1.93
N ALA A 232 7.85 23.16 -1.59
CA ALA A 232 8.23 24.19 -2.54
C ALA A 232 9.53 24.85 -2.09
N ASN A 233 10.47 25.01 -3.00
CA ASN A 233 11.73 25.72 -2.76
C ASN A 233 12.22 26.40 -4.03
N GLY A 234 13.13 27.38 -3.90
CA GLY A 234 13.69 28.05 -5.08
C GLY A 234 14.47 29.29 -4.73
N GLY A 235 15.29 29.71 -5.70
CA GLY A 235 16.20 30.85 -5.55
C GLY A 235 17.42 30.54 -4.70
N GLN A 236 18.43 31.43 -4.74
CA GLN A 236 19.68 31.27 -4.01
C GLN A 236 20.06 32.51 -3.21
N ALA A 237 19.63 33.68 -3.65
CA ALA A 237 19.99 34.95 -3.02
C ALA A 237 18.87 35.99 -3.20
N ILE A 238 18.70 36.83 -2.16
CA ILE A 238 17.64 37.88 -2.17
C ILE A 238 17.84 38.90 -3.29
N HIS A 239 19.08 39.14 -3.75
CA HIS A 239 19.40 40.08 -4.83
C HIS A 239 19.52 39.39 -6.20
N GLY A 240 19.15 38.12 -6.32
CA GLY A 240 19.23 37.32 -7.54
C GLY A 240 17.83 37.05 -8.14
N ILE A 241 17.75 37.07 -9.46
CA ILE A 241 16.63 36.50 -10.19
C ILE A 241 16.83 34.98 -10.15
N ALA A 242 15.85 34.24 -9.66
CA ALA A 242 15.98 32.81 -9.45
C ALA A 242 16.16 32.03 -10.76
N GLN A 243 17.22 31.21 -10.81
CA GLN A 243 17.51 30.32 -11.93
C GLN A 243 16.78 28.98 -11.82
N SER A 244 16.42 28.58 -10.62
CA SER A 244 15.73 27.30 -10.37
C SER A 244 14.68 27.45 -9.27
N ALA A 245 13.58 26.76 -9.45
CA ALA A 245 12.54 26.57 -8.44
C ALA A 245 11.89 25.21 -8.63
N ASN A 246 11.48 24.59 -7.54
CA ASN A 246 10.91 23.25 -7.54
C ASN A 246 9.73 23.16 -6.58
N PHE A 247 8.70 22.43 -6.96
CA PHE A 247 7.67 22.00 -6.03
C PHE A 247 7.27 20.54 -6.27
N LYS A 248 6.67 19.92 -5.24
CA LYS A 248 6.04 18.61 -5.35
C LYS A 248 4.56 18.71 -5.04
N ILE A 249 3.75 18.02 -5.85
CA ILE A 249 2.30 17.97 -5.69
C ILE A 249 1.85 16.54 -5.49
N ASN A 250 0.94 16.33 -4.54
CA ASN A 250 0.18 15.10 -4.33
C ASN A 250 -1.25 15.29 -4.81
N MET A 251 -1.76 14.37 -5.59
CA MET A 251 -3.14 14.33 -6.10
C MET A 251 -3.73 12.97 -5.78
N ARG A 252 -4.96 12.94 -5.24
CA ARG A 252 -5.67 11.69 -4.89
C ARG A 252 -7.12 11.75 -5.31
N SER A 253 -7.66 10.60 -5.73
CA SER A 253 -9.10 10.44 -5.95
C SER A 253 -9.53 9.00 -5.76
N ASP A 254 -10.79 8.81 -5.31
CA ASP A 254 -11.45 7.51 -5.27
C ASP A 254 -12.01 7.10 -6.66
N SER A 255 -11.79 7.92 -7.69
CA SER A 255 -12.16 7.66 -9.08
C SER A 255 -10.96 7.77 -10.00
N ALA A 256 -10.71 6.73 -10.79
CA ALA A 256 -9.64 6.74 -11.80
C ALA A 256 -9.85 7.81 -12.87
N GLU A 257 -11.10 8.03 -13.30
CA GLU A 257 -11.45 9.04 -14.29
C GLU A 257 -11.19 10.46 -13.77
N VAL A 258 -11.67 10.77 -12.56
CA VAL A 258 -11.47 12.10 -11.94
C VAL A 258 -9.98 12.35 -11.66
N LEU A 259 -9.24 11.32 -11.24
CA LEU A 259 -7.79 11.44 -11.02
C LEU A 259 -7.06 11.76 -12.32
N ALA A 260 -7.41 11.09 -13.43
CA ALA A 260 -6.83 11.35 -14.74
C ALA A 260 -7.17 12.75 -15.27
N GLN A 261 -8.41 13.23 -15.06
CA GLN A 261 -8.81 14.60 -15.44
C GLN A 261 -8.03 15.65 -14.62
N MET A 262 -7.90 15.45 -13.32
CA MET A 262 -7.13 16.33 -12.44
C MET A 262 -5.64 16.35 -12.84
N GLU A 263 -5.07 15.20 -13.18
CA GLU A 263 -3.69 15.10 -13.69
C GLU A 263 -3.51 15.94 -14.95
N GLN A 264 -4.37 15.79 -15.95
CA GLN A 264 -4.30 16.57 -17.19
C GLN A 264 -4.39 18.08 -16.94
N GLN A 265 -5.28 18.49 -16.04
CA GLN A 265 -5.40 19.90 -15.65
C GLN A 265 -4.13 20.41 -14.97
N ALA A 266 -3.55 19.65 -14.05
CA ALA A 266 -2.30 19.99 -13.36
C ALA A 266 -1.13 20.13 -14.34
N LEU A 267 -0.97 19.19 -15.28
CA LEU A 267 0.07 19.23 -16.31
C LEU A 267 -0.04 20.50 -17.18
N ALA A 268 -1.26 20.91 -17.57
CA ALA A 268 -1.48 22.16 -18.29
C ALA A 268 -1.09 23.38 -17.46
N ILE A 269 -1.43 23.39 -16.16
CA ILE A 269 -1.08 24.48 -15.24
C ILE A 269 0.45 24.58 -15.05
N PHE A 270 1.17 23.47 -15.00
CA PHE A 270 2.64 23.49 -14.89
C PHE A 270 3.25 24.28 -16.06
N GLN A 271 2.80 24.04 -17.29
CA GLN A 271 3.26 24.74 -18.47
C GLN A 271 2.81 26.21 -18.47
N GLN A 272 1.54 26.47 -18.12
CA GLN A 272 1.00 27.82 -18.05
C GLN A 272 1.78 28.75 -17.13
N GLY A 273 2.31 28.24 -16.01
CA GLY A 273 3.14 29.00 -15.09
C GLY A 273 4.40 29.58 -15.77
N ALA A 274 5.10 28.74 -16.56
CA ALA A 274 6.26 29.17 -17.35
C ALA A 274 5.85 30.15 -18.46
N ASP A 275 4.80 29.84 -19.18
CA ASP A 275 4.33 30.64 -20.31
C ASP A 275 3.86 32.05 -19.86
N ALA A 276 3.13 32.13 -18.75
CA ALA A 276 2.68 33.39 -18.19
C ALA A 276 3.85 34.27 -17.71
N GLU A 277 4.88 33.70 -17.12
CA GLU A 277 6.07 34.45 -16.72
C GLU A 277 6.87 34.91 -17.92
N ASN A 278 7.04 34.07 -18.94
CA ASN A 278 7.68 34.43 -20.20
C ASN A 278 6.94 35.53 -20.94
N ALA A 279 5.60 35.44 -21.02
CA ALA A 279 4.74 36.46 -21.65
C ALA A 279 4.80 37.80 -20.94
N ARG A 280 4.82 37.82 -19.60
CA ARG A 280 4.97 39.02 -18.77
C ARG A 280 6.16 39.88 -19.22
N TRP A 281 7.25 39.27 -19.60
CA TRP A 281 8.49 39.93 -19.97
C TRP A 281 8.80 39.90 -21.47
N GLN A 282 7.87 39.36 -22.28
CA GLN A 282 8.03 39.24 -23.76
C GLN A 282 9.31 38.48 -24.14
N LYS A 283 9.66 37.44 -23.35
CA LYS A 283 10.84 36.58 -23.54
C LYS A 283 10.41 35.12 -23.65
N PRO A 284 9.85 34.70 -24.80
CA PRO A 284 9.35 33.33 -24.97
C PRO A 284 10.45 32.28 -24.75
N GLY A 285 10.15 31.25 -23.97
CA GLY A 285 11.05 30.13 -23.68
C GLY A 285 12.21 30.44 -22.74
N ALA A 286 12.27 31.66 -22.13
CA ALA A 286 13.32 32.01 -21.17
C ALA A 286 13.25 31.18 -19.87
N VAL A 287 12.03 30.98 -19.34
CA VAL A 287 11.77 30.00 -18.30
C VAL A 287 11.20 28.74 -18.95
N LYS A 288 11.72 27.59 -18.54
CA LYS A 288 11.25 26.26 -18.95
C LYS A 288 10.77 25.51 -17.71
N VAL A 289 9.81 24.61 -17.92
CA VAL A 289 9.36 23.67 -16.90
C VAL A 289 9.68 22.24 -17.35
N THR A 290 10.14 21.44 -16.40
CA THR A 290 10.26 19.98 -16.53
C THR A 290 9.52 19.34 -15.37
N PHE A 291 8.89 18.21 -15.60
CA PHE A 291 8.20 17.48 -14.53
C PHE A 291 8.33 15.97 -14.74
N SER A 292 8.36 15.25 -13.64
CA SER A 292 8.38 13.79 -13.62
C SER A 292 7.30 13.26 -12.68
N LYS A 293 6.58 12.24 -13.13
CA LYS A 293 5.67 11.49 -12.27
C LYS A 293 6.53 10.59 -11.36
N ILE A 294 6.54 10.89 -10.07
CA ILE A 294 7.35 10.17 -9.07
C ILE A 294 6.55 9.11 -8.32
N MET A 295 5.21 9.10 -8.48
CA MET A 295 4.32 8.09 -7.93
C MET A 295 3.07 7.97 -8.79
N ASP A 296 2.61 6.73 -8.99
CA ASP A 296 1.42 6.40 -9.78
C ASP A 296 0.74 5.17 -9.21
N VAL A 297 -0.18 5.39 -8.28
CA VAL A 297 -1.02 4.36 -7.67
C VAL A 297 -2.41 4.44 -8.27
N PRO A 298 -2.93 3.37 -8.88
CA PRO A 298 -4.23 3.42 -9.54
C PRO A 298 -5.38 3.52 -8.55
N ALA A 299 -6.43 4.23 -8.95
CA ALA A 299 -7.73 4.17 -8.29
C ALA A 299 -8.55 3.00 -8.83
N GLY A 300 -9.47 2.50 -8.02
CA GLY A 300 -10.42 1.49 -8.42
C GLY A 300 -11.59 1.39 -7.45
N SER A 301 -12.69 0.85 -7.92
CA SER A 301 -13.89 0.69 -7.09
C SER A 301 -14.53 -0.67 -7.29
N GLN A 302 -15.15 -1.16 -6.23
CA GLN A 302 -16.03 -2.32 -6.28
C GLN A 302 -17.28 -2.05 -5.42
N SER A 303 -18.37 -2.74 -5.75
CA SER A 303 -19.60 -2.56 -4.99
C SER A 303 -19.47 -3.11 -3.58
N GLU A 304 -19.98 -2.36 -2.60
CA GLU A 304 -20.11 -2.88 -1.23
C GLU A 304 -20.96 -4.16 -1.17
N SER A 305 -21.88 -4.34 -2.12
CA SER A 305 -22.72 -5.54 -2.24
C SER A 305 -22.03 -6.71 -2.96
N CYS A 306 -20.81 -6.54 -3.48
CA CYS A 306 -20.09 -7.62 -4.13
C CYS A 306 -19.77 -8.76 -3.15
N ARG A 307 -19.62 -9.98 -3.67
CA ARG A 307 -19.42 -11.18 -2.84
C ARG A 307 -18.18 -11.10 -1.95
N MET A 308 -17.09 -10.52 -2.46
CA MET A 308 -15.85 -10.32 -1.71
C MET A 308 -16.12 -9.53 -0.43
N VAL A 309 -16.73 -8.36 -0.56
CA VAL A 309 -17.03 -7.46 0.56
C VAL A 309 -18.00 -8.09 1.55
N GLN A 310 -19.04 -8.77 1.04
CA GLN A 310 -20.02 -9.46 1.91
C GLN A 310 -19.37 -10.62 2.65
N ALA A 311 -18.52 -11.42 2.00
CA ALA A 311 -17.78 -12.50 2.65
C ALA A 311 -16.85 -11.97 3.74
N ALA A 312 -16.14 -10.85 3.49
CA ALA A 312 -15.27 -10.22 4.48
C ALA A 312 -16.04 -9.69 5.70
N LYS A 313 -17.23 -9.09 5.47
CA LYS A 313 -18.12 -8.68 6.57
C LYS A 313 -18.57 -9.88 7.41
N LEU A 314 -18.99 -10.96 6.78
CA LEU A 314 -19.43 -12.16 7.48
C LEU A 314 -18.31 -12.84 8.25
N ALA A 315 -17.09 -12.89 7.68
CA ALA A 315 -15.91 -13.41 8.38
C ALA A 315 -15.57 -12.59 9.64
N THR A 316 -15.69 -11.26 9.55
CA THR A 316 -15.47 -10.34 10.67
C THR A 316 -16.53 -10.52 11.76
N LEU A 317 -17.81 -10.60 11.38
CA LEU A 317 -18.94 -10.87 12.29
C LEU A 317 -18.80 -12.23 12.99
N ALA A 318 -18.34 -13.27 12.28
CA ALA A 318 -18.12 -14.60 12.84
C ALA A 318 -17.04 -14.62 13.93
N CYS A 319 -16.15 -13.66 13.92
CA CYS A 319 -15.16 -13.43 14.98
C CYS A 319 -15.66 -12.54 16.13
N GLY A 320 -16.96 -12.19 16.15
CA GLY A 320 -17.57 -11.35 17.19
C GLY A 320 -17.29 -9.86 17.04
N ILE A 321 -16.83 -9.39 15.90
CA ILE A 321 -16.49 -8.00 15.62
C ILE A 321 -17.49 -7.40 14.63
N THR A 322 -17.97 -6.20 14.90
CA THR A 322 -18.81 -5.45 13.96
C THR A 322 -17.91 -4.82 12.88
N PRO A 323 -18.02 -5.21 11.60
CA PRO A 323 -17.17 -4.68 10.55
C PRO A 323 -17.45 -3.20 10.31
N GLN A 324 -16.39 -2.43 10.09
CA GLN A 324 -16.42 -1.02 9.71
C GLN A 324 -15.90 -0.88 8.26
N PRO A 325 -16.74 -1.11 7.24
CA PRO A 325 -16.34 -0.94 5.86
C PRO A 325 -16.04 0.54 5.60
N ARG A 326 -14.93 0.83 4.97
CA ARG A 326 -14.48 2.18 4.62
C ARG A 326 -14.23 2.28 3.13
N LEU A 327 -14.72 3.38 2.56
CA LEU A 327 -14.33 3.82 1.23
C LEU A 327 -12.93 4.43 1.34
N GLY A 328 -12.14 4.18 0.31
CA GLY A 328 -10.81 4.77 0.21
C GLY A 328 -9.79 4.12 1.13
N GLY A 329 -8.89 3.37 0.56
CA GLY A 329 -7.64 2.90 1.13
C GLY A 329 -6.56 3.12 0.11
N CYS A 330 -5.33 3.25 0.55
CA CYS A 330 -4.17 3.29 -0.34
C CYS A 330 -3.20 2.24 0.18
N THR A 331 -3.45 1.00 -0.22
CA THR A 331 -2.74 -0.20 0.21
C THR A 331 -2.55 -1.12 -0.99
N ASN A 332 -1.88 -2.22 -0.82
CA ASN A 332 -1.66 -3.23 -1.86
C ASN A 332 -2.96 -3.70 -2.56
N SER A 333 -4.12 -3.64 -1.89
CA SER A 333 -5.43 -3.93 -2.51
C SER A 333 -5.76 -3.03 -3.71
N ASN A 334 -5.13 -1.85 -3.83
CA ASN A 334 -5.32 -0.97 -4.99
C ASN A 334 -4.99 -1.68 -6.30
N MET A 335 -3.93 -2.49 -6.32
CA MET A 335 -3.42 -3.11 -7.54
C MET A 335 -4.40 -4.14 -8.13
N PRO A 336 -4.90 -5.14 -7.38
CA PRO A 336 -5.90 -6.06 -7.90
C PRO A 336 -7.23 -5.38 -8.22
N ILE A 337 -7.74 -4.45 -7.38
CA ILE A 337 -9.00 -3.74 -7.64
C ILE A 337 -8.92 -2.98 -8.97
N ALA A 338 -7.82 -2.30 -9.25
CA ALA A 338 -7.65 -1.50 -10.47
C ALA A 338 -7.72 -2.33 -11.77
N ILE A 339 -7.42 -3.61 -11.71
CA ILE A 339 -7.49 -4.53 -12.86
C ILE A 339 -8.71 -5.45 -12.82
N GLY A 340 -9.66 -5.19 -11.91
CA GLY A 340 -10.93 -5.91 -11.81
C GLY A 340 -10.87 -7.21 -11.01
N ILE A 341 -9.80 -7.49 -10.29
CA ILE A 341 -9.71 -8.60 -9.34
C ILE A 341 -10.30 -8.15 -8.01
N PRO A 342 -11.34 -8.84 -7.48
CA PRO A 342 -11.93 -8.48 -6.19
C PRO A 342 -10.90 -8.51 -5.05
N ALA A 343 -10.81 -7.45 -4.26
CA ALA A 343 -9.89 -7.41 -3.14
C ALA A 343 -10.42 -6.60 -1.95
N VAL A 344 -9.87 -6.88 -0.77
CA VAL A 344 -10.10 -6.09 0.46
C VAL A 344 -8.81 -5.99 1.26
N THR A 345 -8.67 -4.88 2.00
CA THR A 345 -7.66 -4.78 3.05
C THR A 345 -8.34 -4.97 4.40
N LEU A 346 -7.84 -5.92 5.18
CA LEU A 346 -8.29 -6.24 6.54
C LEU A 346 -7.32 -5.67 7.57
N GLY A 347 -7.82 -5.44 8.78
CA GLY A 347 -6.98 -5.01 9.90
C GLY A 347 -6.04 -6.10 10.40
N ARG A 348 -4.83 -5.68 10.80
CA ARG A 348 -3.70 -6.48 11.29
C ARG A 348 -3.93 -7.18 12.63
N GLY A 349 -4.95 -6.80 13.38
CA GLY A 349 -5.25 -7.34 14.72
C GLY A 349 -4.41 -6.68 15.82
N GLY A 350 -4.79 -6.95 17.08
CA GLY A 350 -4.20 -6.27 18.22
C GLY A 350 -4.61 -4.80 18.28
N ALA A 351 -3.81 -3.99 18.99
CA ALA A 351 -3.91 -2.53 18.96
C ALA A 351 -2.53 -1.93 18.64
N GLU A 352 -2.52 -0.84 17.92
CA GLU A 352 -1.29 -0.20 17.45
C GLU A 352 -1.31 1.30 17.68
N TYR A 353 -0.13 1.89 17.73
CA TYR A 353 0.05 3.34 17.80
C TYR A 353 1.38 3.75 17.19
N GLY A 354 1.40 4.94 16.61
CA GLY A 354 2.63 5.54 16.13
C GLY A 354 3.18 4.92 14.84
N THR A 355 2.35 4.24 14.06
CA THR A 355 2.72 3.74 12.72
C THR A 355 3.46 4.83 11.94
N HIS A 356 4.57 4.48 11.27
CA HIS A 356 5.47 5.39 10.57
C HIS A 356 6.27 6.33 11.49
N THR A 357 6.34 6.06 12.80
CA THR A 357 7.21 6.78 13.73
C THR A 357 8.14 5.82 14.49
N VAL A 358 9.23 6.34 15.04
CA VAL A 358 10.15 5.54 15.86
C VAL A 358 9.56 5.11 17.20
N ASP A 359 8.44 5.69 17.61
CA ASP A 359 7.71 5.38 18.83
C ASP A 359 6.58 4.35 18.61
N GLU A 360 6.61 3.64 17.48
CA GLU A 360 5.61 2.64 17.14
C GLU A 360 5.56 1.51 18.18
N TRP A 361 4.35 1.15 18.60
CA TRP A 361 4.13 0.01 19.48
C TRP A 361 2.89 -0.80 19.11
N PHE A 362 2.93 -2.06 19.50
CA PHE A 362 1.90 -3.06 19.27
C PHE A 362 1.46 -3.71 20.59
N ASP A 363 0.13 -3.77 20.82
CA ASP A 363 -0.47 -4.55 21.90
C ASP A 363 -1.01 -5.86 21.31
N PRO A 364 -0.46 -7.02 21.70
CA PRO A 364 -0.85 -8.31 21.15
C PRO A 364 -2.16 -8.88 21.72
N ALA A 365 -2.88 -8.14 22.55
CA ALA A 365 -4.14 -8.61 23.12
C ALA A 365 -5.16 -8.95 22.01
N GLY A 366 -5.62 -10.22 21.98
CA GLY A 366 -6.58 -10.69 20.98
C GLY A 366 -6.03 -10.76 19.56
N VAL A 367 -4.72 -10.80 19.39
CA VAL A 367 -4.01 -10.80 18.12
C VAL A 367 -4.53 -11.85 17.13
N TYR A 368 -4.84 -13.05 17.60
CA TYR A 368 -5.30 -14.20 16.81
C TYR A 368 -6.61 -13.97 16.04
N VAL A 369 -7.35 -12.93 16.37
CA VAL A 369 -8.62 -12.60 15.68
C VAL A 369 -8.37 -12.19 14.22
N CYS A 370 -7.25 -11.54 13.93
CA CYS A 370 -6.86 -11.24 12.55
C CYS A 370 -6.70 -12.52 11.74
N GLU A 371 -5.96 -13.50 12.26
CA GLU A 371 -5.74 -14.79 11.61
C GLU A 371 -7.03 -15.58 11.44
N GLN A 372 -7.90 -15.58 12.45
CA GLN A 372 -9.21 -16.24 12.37
C GLN A 372 -10.09 -15.64 11.28
N LYS A 373 -10.18 -14.33 11.23
CA LYS A 373 -10.91 -13.59 10.20
C LYS A 373 -10.36 -13.87 8.80
N SER A 374 -9.04 -13.83 8.64
CA SER A 374 -8.36 -14.11 7.37
C SER A 374 -8.57 -15.54 6.91
N LEU A 375 -8.46 -16.52 7.82
CA LEU A 375 -8.73 -17.93 7.52
C LEU A 375 -10.18 -18.15 7.08
N LEU A 376 -11.15 -17.57 7.78
CA LEU A 376 -12.58 -17.69 7.43
C LEU A 376 -12.85 -17.10 6.04
N LEU A 377 -12.30 -15.92 5.75
CA LEU A 377 -12.46 -15.30 4.44
C LEU A 377 -11.78 -16.13 3.33
N LEU A 378 -10.55 -16.60 3.55
CA LEU A 378 -9.86 -17.49 2.60
C LEU A 378 -10.70 -18.72 2.27
N LEU A 379 -11.23 -19.40 3.28
CA LEU A 379 -12.05 -20.60 3.08
C LEU A 379 -13.38 -20.29 2.41
N ALA A 380 -14.01 -19.15 2.69
CA ALA A 380 -15.22 -18.71 2.04
C ALA A 380 -15.02 -18.44 0.53
N LEU A 381 -13.86 -17.92 0.16
CA LEU A 381 -13.50 -17.58 -1.21
C LEU A 381 -12.93 -18.78 -1.98
N ALA A 382 -12.05 -19.54 -1.36
CA ALA A 382 -11.43 -20.71 -1.98
C ALA A 382 -12.39 -21.92 -2.05
N GLY A 383 -13.44 -21.94 -1.23
CA GLY A 383 -14.36 -23.08 -1.08
C GLY A 383 -13.72 -24.23 -0.30
N LEU A 384 -14.56 -25.11 0.24
CA LEU A 384 -14.13 -26.37 0.89
C LEU A 384 -14.76 -27.54 0.14
N THR A 385 -13.95 -28.54 -0.21
CA THR A 385 -14.34 -29.65 -1.09
C THR A 385 -15.51 -30.47 -0.55
N ASP A 386 -15.59 -30.64 0.77
CA ASP A 386 -16.58 -31.53 1.39
C ASP A 386 -17.80 -30.79 1.96
N VAL A 387 -17.86 -29.48 1.88
CA VAL A 387 -18.87 -28.67 2.58
C VAL A 387 -19.61 -27.67 1.68
N THR A 388 -18.95 -27.10 0.68
CA THR A 388 -19.54 -26.09 -0.20
C THR A 388 -19.03 -26.20 -1.62
N ALA A 389 -19.93 -26.05 -2.61
CA ALA A 389 -19.49 -25.75 -3.97
C ALA A 389 -18.63 -24.49 -3.95
N ALA A 390 -17.54 -24.49 -4.70
CA ALA A 390 -16.69 -23.31 -4.82
C ALA A 390 -17.53 -22.10 -5.25
N PRO A 391 -17.41 -20.97 -4.57
CA PRO A 391 -18.11 -19.78 -4.99
C PRO A 391 -17.65 -19.37 -6.39
N GLN A 392 -18.59 -18.99 -7.24
CA GLN A 392 -18.26 -18.23 -8.44
C GLN A 392 -18.07 -16.78 -8.00
N LEU A 393 -16.84 -16.29 -8.07
CA LEU A 393 -16.45 -14.90 -7.80
C LEU A 393 -16.75 -14.01 -9.00
#